data_5cf559106790acbc9088e1b11204af60
#
_entry.id   5cf559106790acbc9088e1b11204af60
#
_cell.length_a   1.000
_cell.length_b   1.000
_cell.length_c   1.000
_cell.angle_alpha   90.00
_cell.angle_beta   90.00
_cell.angle_gamma   90.00
#
_symmetry.space_group_name_H-M   'P 1'
#
loop_
_entity.id
_entity.type
_entity.pdbx_description
1 polymer ?
#
loop_
_entity_poly.entity_id
_entity_poly.type
_entity_poly.pdbx_seq_one_letter_code
_entity_poly.pdbx_strand_id
1 'polypeptide(L)'
;MEDNKTVFNYLGEIFTIYGVILAMIVILNLLVGDNAKGYSSFFEFGSGSLSTGTLIQLFFLSVFISAARNLFMTDKWIKNMPIIGRSACLFISVMILSVVFVILFNWIPLNDIFAWIGFAVSFVVSTLAGVLISKLKEKAENMKMEKALERFKNGEEET
;
A
#
# COMPACT_ATOMS: atom_id res chain seq x y z
N MET A 1 -15.35 11.98 -16.40
CA MET A 1 -14.08 12.46 -17.01
C MET A 1 -13.07 11.35 -16.85
N GLU A 2 -12.78 10.60 -17.91
CA GLU A 2 -11.67 9.64 -17.91
C GLU A 2 -10.39 10.47 -17.94
N ASP A 3 -9.74 10.62 -16.80
CA ASP A 3 -8.39 11.14 -16.76
C ASP A 3 -7.50 10.16 -17.52
N ASN A 4 -7.07 10.57 -18.71
CA ASN A 4 -6.00 9.90 -19.44
C ASN A 4 -4.75 9.97 -18.57
N LYS A 5 -4.59 8.96 -17.70
CA LYS A 5 -3.39 8.86 -16.86
C LYS A 5 -2.18 8.80 -17.77
N THR A 6 -1.40 9.84 -17.72
CA THR A 6 -0.12 9.94 -18.43
C THR A 6 0.87 8.94 -17.85
N VAL A 7 1.84 8.46 -18.62
CA VAL A 7 2.93 7.56 -18.14
C VAL A 7 3.58 8.10 -16.87
N PHE A 8 3.72 9.42 -16.74
CA PHE A 8 4.22 10.07 -15.52
C PHE A 8 3.37 9.82 -14.28
N ASN A 9 2.05 9.73 -14.43
CA ASN A 9 1.15 9.41 -13.30
C ASN A 9 1.36 7.98 -12.81
N TYR A 10 1.58 7.02 -13.73
CA TYR A 10 1.91 5.63 -13.38
C TYR A 10 3.26 5.53 -12.69
N LEU A 11 4.28 6.22 -13.20
CA LEU A 11 5.60 6.27 -12.58
C LEU A 11 5.53 6.89 -11.18
N GLY A 12 4.83 8.03 -11.05
CA GLY A 12 4.62 8.67 -9.76
C GLY A 12 3.93 7.76 -8.74
N GLU A 13 2.94 6.97 -9.17
CA GLU A 13 2.25 5.99 -8.34
C GLU A 13 3.19 4.88 -7.88
N ILE A 14 3.99 4.30 -8.80
CA ILE A 14 4.98 3.26 -8.49
C ILE A 14 5.99 3.78 -7.46
N PHE A 15 6.56 4.96 -7.68
CA PHE A 15 7.54 5.54 -6.76
C PHE A 15 6.93 5.90 -5.40
N THR A 16 5.67 6.32 -5.36
CA THR A 16 4.97 6.57 -4.09
C THR A 16 4.80 5.28 -3.30
N ILE A 17 4.32 4.20 -3.94
CA ILE A 17 4.16 2.89 -3.31
C ILE A 17 5.53 2.37 -2.84
N TYR A 18 6.54 2.43 -3.70
CA TYR A 18 7.91 2.02 -3.38
C TYR A 18 8.47 2.79 -2.18
N GLY A 19 8.32 4.11 -2.18
CA GLY A 19 8.79 4.97 -1.09
C GLY A 19 8.13 4.66 0.25
N VAL A 20 6.82 4.39 0.27
CA VAL A 20 6.10 3.99 1.47
C VAL A 20 6.58 2.64 1.99
N ILE A 21 6.69 1.64 1.11
CA ILE A 21 7.18 0.30 1.49
C ILE A 21 8.61 0.40 2.03
N LEU A 22 9.48 1.13 1.33
CA LEU A 22 10.87 1.33 1.74
C LEU A 22 10.96 2.01 3.11
N ALA A 23 10.19 3.07 3.35
CA ALA A 23 10.16 3.76 4.63
C ALA A 23 9.74 2.82 5.77
N MET A 24 8.70 2.01 5.56
CA MET A 24 8.27 1.01 6.55
C MET A 24 9.36 -0.02 6.84
N ILE A 25 10.03 -0.54 5.82
CA ILE A 25 11.10 -1.52 6.00
C ILE A 25 12.32 -0.92 6.69
N VAL A 26 12.68 0.32 6.38
CA VAL A 26 13.76 1.03 7.08
C VAL A 26 13.42 1.18 8.57
N ILE A 27 12.20 1.58 8.91
CA ILE A 27 11.76 1.67 10.31
C ILE A 27 11.82 0.31 11.00
N LEU A 28 11.32 -0.75 10.36
CA LEU A 28 11.39 -2.11 10.89
C LEU A 28 12.84 -2.57 11.08
N ASN A 29 13.70 -2.28 10.12
CA ASN A 29 15.13 -2.62 10.19
C ASN A 29 15.81 -1.91 11.37
N LEU A 30 15.51 -0.64 11.63
CA LEU A 30 16.03 0.08 12.78
C LEU A 30 15.53 -0.47 14.11
N LEU A 31 14.29 -0.98 14.17
CA LEU A 31 13.70 -1.49 15.42
C LEU A 31 14.11 -2.93 15.74
N VAL A 32 14.24 -3.78 14.76
CA VAL A 32 14.35 -5.24 14.93
C VAL A 32 15.59 -5.83 14.24
N GLY A 33 16.25 -5.06 13.36
CA GLY A 33 17.27 -5.56 12.44
C GLY A 33 18.43 -6.31 13.12
N ASP A 34 18.92 -5.82 14.26
CA ASP A 34 20.03 -6.46 14.98
C ASP A 34 19.61 -7.78 15.65
N ASN A 35 18.35 -7.87 16.10
CA ASN A 35 17.81 -9.09 16.71
C ASN A 35 17.43 -10.14 15.65
N ALA A 36 17.15 -9.69 14.42
CA ALA A 36 16.74 -10.53 13.31
C ALA A 36 17.87 -10.83 12.32
N LYS A 37 19.11 -10.42 12.64
CA LYS A 37 20.28 -10.61 11.78
C LYS A 37 20.49 -12.09 11.43
N GLY A 38 20.56 -12.38 10.13
CA GLY A 38 20.71 -13.75 9.63
C GLY A 38 19.42 -14.59 9.64
N TYR A 39 18.29 -14.04 10.11
CA TYR A 39 17.01 -14.75 10.17
C TYR A 39 16.23 -14.63 8.84
N SER A 40 16.40 -13.54 8.14
CA SER A 40 15.76 -13.30 6.85
C SER A 40 16.67 -12.47 5.93
N SER A 41 16.43 -12.55 4.63
CA SER A 41 17.16 -11.75 3.65
C SER A 41 16.97 -10.24 3.81
N PHE A 42 15.89 -9.79 4.48
CA PHE A 42 15.70 -8.39 4.83
C PHE A 42 16.68 -7.90 5.88
N PHE A 43 17.05 -8.75 6.83
CA PHE A 43 17.88 -8.40 7.99
C PHE A 43 19.26 -9.02 7.93
N GLU A 44 19.70 -9.40 6.73
CA GLU A 44 21.00 -10.07 6.53
C GLU A 44 22.17 -9.25 7.10
N PHE A 45 22.11 -7.92 6.97
CA PHE A 45 23.15 -7.00 7.42
C PHE A 45 22.86 -6.33 8.78
N GLY A 46 21.74 -6.67 9.45
CA GLY A 46 21.33 -6.03 10.70
C GLY A 46 20.72 -4.64 10.51
N SER A 47 20.68 -3.84 11.59
CA SER A 47 19.99 -2.53 11.60
C SER A 47 20.62 -1.45 10.72
N GLY A 48 21.82 -1.67 10.20
CA GLY A 48 22.60 -0.63 9.52
C GLY A 48 22.46 -0.55 8.01
N SER A 49 21.95 -1.60 7.33
CA SER A 49 21.92 -1.63 5.87
C SER A 49 20.88 -2.58 5.28
N LEU A 50 20.41 -2.23 4.09
CA LEU A 50 19.56 -3.09 3.25
C LEU A 50 20.36 -3.57 2.06
N SER A 51 20.16 -4.82 1.66
CA SER A 51 20.76 -5.36 0.45
C SER A 51 20.24 -4.62 -0.79
N THR A 52 21.12 -4.33 -1.75
CA THR A 52 20.71 -3.80 -3.06
C THR A 52 19.71 -4.74 -3.74
N GLY A 53 19.88 -6.06 -3.57
CA GLY A 53 18.93 -7.05 -4.07
C GLY A 53 17.54 -6.85 -3.49
N THR A 54 17.44 -6.63 -2.18
CA THR A 54 16.17 -6.33 -1.50
C THR A 54 15.50 -5.06 -2.04
N LEU A 55 16.28 -4.00 -2.29
CA LEU A 55 15.75 -2.76 -2.87
C LEU A 55 15.14 -2.98 -4.25
N ILE A 56 15.81 -3.76 -5.11
CA ILE A 56 15.30 -4.12 -6.44
C ILE A 56 14.04 -4.97 -6.34
N GLN A 57 14.00 -5.95 -5.44
CA GLN A 57 12.83 -6.81 -5.21
C GLN A 57 11.62 -5.98 -4.77
N LEU A 58 11.80 -5.03 -3.86
CA LEU A 58 10.75 -4.11 -3.41
C LEU A 58 10.26 -3.19 -4.55
N PHE A 59 11.16 -2.77 -5.42
CA PHE A 59 10.78 -2.00 -6.60
C PHE A 59 9.87 -2.82 -7.52
N PHE A 60 10.23 -4.06 -7.83
CA PHE A 60 9.35 -4.95 -8.61
C PHE A 60 8.01 -5.19 -7.92
N LEU A 61 8.00 -5.41 -6.61
CA LEU A 61 6.77 -5.54 -5.84
C LEU A 61 5.87 -4.31 -6.01
N SER A 62 6.43 -3.11 -5.93
CA SER A 62 5.68 -1.87 -6.11
C SER A 62 5.10 -1.71 -7.52
N VAL A 63 5.84 -2.15 -8.55
CA VAL A 63 5.34 -2.19 -9.94
C VAL A 63 4.13 -3.12 -10.06
N PHE A 64 4.19 -4.32 -9.49
CA PHE A 64 3.08 -5.27 -9.51
C PHE A 64 1.87 -4.78 -8.71
N ILE A 65 2.07 -4.15 -7.56
CA ILE A 65 0.98 -3.54 -6.77
C ILE A 65 0.32 -2.41 -7.55
N SER A 66 1.10 -1.53 -8.20
CA SER A 66 0.56 -0.46 -9.04
C SER A 66 -0.23 -1.02 -10.23
N ALA A 67 0.27 -2.07 -10.88
CA ALA A 67 -0.44 -2.76 -11.95
C ALA A 67 -1.77 -3.36 -11.46
N ALA A 68 -1.76 -4.06 -10.33
CA ALA A 68 -2.97 -4.61 -9.71
C ALA A 68 -3.98 -3.50 -9.38
N ARG A 69 -3.52 -2.39 -8.78
CA ARG A 69 -4.37 -1.23 -8.49
C ARG A 69 -5.03 -0.68 -9.75
N ASN A 70 -4.27 -0.51 -10.83
CA ASN A 70 -4.80 -0.02 -12.08
C ASN A 70 -5.82 -1.00 -12.70
N LEU A 71 -5.62 -2.31 -12.58
CA LEU A 71 -6.56 -3.32 -13.06
C LEU A 71 -7.89 -3.29 -12.30
N PHE A 72 -7.85 -3.22 -10.96
CA PHE A 72 -9.06 -3.31 -10.13
C PHE A 72 -9.77 -1.96 -9.93
N MET A 73 -9.05 -0.84 -9.93
CA MET A 73 -9.62 0.48 -9.69
C MET A 73 -10.08 1.20 -10.97
N THR A 74 -9.70 0.72 -12.16
CA THR A 74 -10.14 1.31 -13.43
C THR A 74 -11.44 0.67 -13.89
N ASP A 75 -12.40 1.48 -14.33
CA ASP A 75 -13.72 1.06 -14.82
C ASP A 75 -13.68 0.22 -16.11
N LYS A 76 -12.51 0.11 -16.74
CA LYS A 76 -12.34 -0.61 -18.01
C LYS A 76 -12.59 -2.11 -17.92
N TRP A 77 -12.26 -2.73 -16.78
CA TRP A 77 -12.34 -4.20 -16.64
C TRP A 77 -13.51 -4.67 -15.78
N ILE A 78 -13.94 -3.86 -14.79
CA ILE A 78 -14.96 -4.27 -13.82
C ILE A 78 -16.03 -3.18 -13.74
N LYS A 79 -16.96 -3.18 -14.71
CA LYS A 79 -18.02 -2.16 -14.83
C LYS A 79 -19.12 -2.22 -13.76
N ASN A 80 -19.42 -3.38 -13.20
CA ASN A 80 -20.61 -3.61 -12.36
C ASN A 80 -20.33 -3.92 -10.89
N MET A 81 -19.11 -3.72 -10.41
CA MET A 81 -18.74 -4.06 -9.04
C MET A 81 -18.76 -2.81 -8.14
N PRO A 82 -19.37 -2.87 -6.95
CA PRO A 82 -19.33 -1.75 -6.00
C PRO A 82 -17.88 -1.47 -5.60
N ILE A 83 -17.58 -0.22 -5.28
CA ILE A 83 -16.23 0.26 -4.89
C ILE A 83 -15.63 -0.60 -3.76
N ILE A 84 -16.46 -1.02 -2.80
CA ILE A 84 -16.05 -1.90 -1.69
C ILE A 84 -15.56 -3.26 -2.22
N GLY A 85 -16.25 -3.85 -3.18
CA GLY A 85 -15.84 -5.12 -3.80
C GLY A 85 -14.50 -5.00 -4.54
N ARG A 86 -14.30 -3.91 -5.30
CA ARG A 86 -13.04 -3.63 -6.00
C ARG A 86 -11.88 -3.49 -5.02
N SER A 87 -12.09 -2.76 -3.93
CA SER A 87 -11.08 -2.61 -2.88
C SER A 87 -10.74 -3.93 -2.21
N ALA A 88 -11.73 -4.79 -1.96
CA ALA A 88 -11.50 -6.12 -1.39
C ALA A 88 -10.71 -7.02 -2.35
N CYS A 89 -11.04 -7.04 -3.65
CA CYS A 89 -10.30 -7.79 -4.66
C CYS A 89 -8.85 -7.30 -4.80
N LEU A 90 -8.65 -5.99 -4.83
CA LEU A 90 -7.32 -5.39 -4.84
C LEU A 90 -6.52 -5.86 -3.62
N PHE A 91 -7.12 -5.81 -2.44
CA PHE A 91 -6.50 -6.18 -1.19
C PHE A 91 -6.06 -7.66 -1.18
N ILE A 92 -6.95 -8.56 -1.57
CA ILE A 92 -6.65 -9.99 -1.69
C ILE A 92 -5.52 -10.21 -2.70
N SER A 93 -5.55 -9.50 -3.83
CA SER A 93 -4.52 -9.58 -4.86
C SER A 93 -3.15 -9.15 -4.34
N VAL A 94 -3.08 -8.03 -3.60
CA VAL A 94 -1.83 -7.54 -2.99
C VAL A 94 -1.33 -8.52 -1.93
N MET A 95 -2.23 -9.11 -1.14
CA MET A 95 -1.86 -10.13 -0.16
C MET A 95 -1.23 -11.36 -0.82
N ILE A 96 -1.88 -11.91 -1.84
CA ILE A 96 -1.35 -13.06 -2.59
C ILE A 96 0.01 -12.72 -3.20
N LEU A 97 0.12 -11.56 -3.83
CA LEU A 97 1.36 -11.09 -4.44
C LEU A 97 2.49 -10.99 -3.41
N SER A 98 2.20 -10.41 -2.25
CA SER A 98 3.19 -10.27 -1.16
C SER A 98 3.65 -11.64 -0.65
N VAL A 99 2.73 -12.61 -0.47
CA VAL A 99 3.08 -13.98 -0.08
C VAL A 99 3.97 -14.65 -1.12
N VAL A 100 3.65 -14.49 -2.41
CA VAL A 100 4.47 -15.04 -3.50
C VAL A 100 5.90 -14.46 -3.46
N PHE A 101 6.04 -13.16 -3.25
CA PHE A 101 7.36 -12.51 -3.14
C PHE A 101 8.12 -12.99 -1.89
N VAL A 102 7.44 -13.11 -0.74
CA VAL A 102 8.03 -13.64 0.51
C VAL A 102 8.63 -15.03 0.27
N ILE A 103 7.92 -15.90 -0.43
CA ILE A 103 8.36 -17.27 -0.72
C ILE A 103 9.49 -17.27 -1.75
N LEU A 104 9.35 -16.53 -2.86
CA LEU A 104 10.34 -16.51 -3.94
C LEU A 104 11.70 -15.97 -3.50
N PHE A 105 11.69 -14.97 -2.64
CA PHE A 105 12.91 -14.27 -2.21
C PHE A 105 13.39 -14.67 -0.82
N ASN A 106 12.76 -15.68 -0.20
CA ASN A 106 13.07 -16.13 1.17
C ASN A 106 13.12 -14.97 2.18
N TRP A 107 12.17 -14.06 2.09
CA TRP A 107 12.10 -12.92 3.02
C TRP A 107 11.80 -13.37 4.44
N ILE A 108 11.07 -14.48 4.58
CA ILE A 108 10.71 -15.10 5.85
C ILE A 108 11.07 -16.59 5.76
N PRO A 109 11.72 -17.18 6.79
CA PRO A 109 12.00 -18.61 6.82
C PRO A 109 10.71 -19.42 6.73
N LEU A 110 10.63 -20.34 5.78
CA LEU A 110 9.43 -21.15 5.55
C LEU A 110 9.05 -22.04 6.76
N ASN A 111 10.04 -22.40 7.57
CA ASN A 111 9.87 -23.31 8.72
C ASN A 111 9.51 -22.58 10.02
N ASP A 112 9.46 -21.25 10.04
CA ASP A 112 9.16 -20.48 11.23
C ASP A 112 7.72 -19.96 11.21
N ILE A 113 6.85 -20.69 11.91
CA ILE A 113 5.42 -20.35 12.02
C ILE A 113 5.20 -19.00 12.73
N PHE A 114 6.07 -18.62 13.68
CA PHE A 114 5.95 -17.35 14.39
C PHE A 114 6.22 -16.16 13.47
N ALA A 115 7.18 -16.28 12.55
CA ALA A 115 7.47 -15.28 11.55
C ALA A 115 6.28 -15.09 10.57
N TRP A 116 5.61 -16.17 10.18
CA TRP A 116 4.40 -16.13 9.36
C TRP A 116 3.21 -15.51 10.08
N ILE A 117 3.01 -15.82 11.36
CA ILE A 117 1.98 -15.17 12.18
C ILE A 117 2.27 -13.68 12.30
N GLY A 118 3.53 -13.29 12.56
CA GLY A 118 3.96 -11.89 12.60
C GLY A 118 3.67 -11.16 11.29
N PHE A 119 3.96 -11.78 10.14
CA PHE A 119 3.64 -11.25 8.82
C PHE A 119 2.13 -11.04 8.64
N ALA A 120 1.31 -12.04 8.96
CA ALA A 120 -0.14 -11.96 8.84
C ALA A 120 -0.73 -10.86 9.75
N VAL A 121 -0.28 -10.76 11.00
CA VAL A 121 -0.71 -9.72 11.94
C VAL A 121 -0.31 -8.34 11.43
N SER A 122 0.93 -8.16 10.98
CA SER A 122 1.41 -6.89 10.42
C SER A 122 0.60 -6.48 9.20
N PHE A 123 0.22 -7.42 8.35
CA PHE A 123 -0.62 -7.17 7.18
C PHE A 123 -2.02 -6.71 7.58
N VAL A 124 -2.66 -7.36 8.56
CA VAL A 124 -3.97 -6.96 9.08
C VAL A 124 -3.91 -5.57 9.70
N VAL A 125 -2.91 -5.29 10.54
CA VAL A 125 -2.72 -3.97 11.18
C VAL A 125 -2.54 -2.88 10.12
N SER A 126 -1.68 -3.12 9.13
CA SER A 126 -1.46 -2.16 8.03
C SER A 126 -2.73 -1.88 7.24
N THR A 127 -3.56 -2.90 7.03
CA THR A 127 -4.85 -2.77 6.36
C THR A 127 -5.83 -1.92 7.17
N LEU A 128 -5.97 -2.22 8.44
CA LEU A 128 -6.84 -1.46 9.32
C LEU A 128 -6.41 0.02 9.38
N ALA A 129 -5.11 0.28 9.47
CA ALA A 129 -4.56 1.62 9.41
C ALA A 129 -4.90 2.31 8.07
N GLY A 130 -4.75 1.63 6.95
CA GLY A 130 -5.11 2.15 5.62
C GLY A 130 -6.60 2.49 5.50
N VAL A 131 -7.48 1.61 6.00
CA VAL A 131 -8.93 1.84 6.03
C VAL A 131 -9.29 3.05 6.90
N LEU A 132 -8.65 3.18 8.08
CA LEU A 132 -8.89 4.33 8.98
C LEU A 132 -8.46 5.64 8.32
N ILE A 133 -7.29 5.68 7.71
CA ILE A 133 -6.79 6.86 6.98
C ILE A 133 -7.72 7.23 5.83
N SER A 134 -8.19 6.25 5.06
CA SER A 134 -9.14 6.48 3.96
C SER A 134 -10.46 7.06 4.45
N LYS A 135 -11.01 6.54 5.55
CA LYS A 135 -12.24 7.08 6.17
C LYS A 135 -12.05 8.50 6.70
N LEU A 136 -10.90 8.79 7.30
CA LEU A 136 -10.59 10.14 7.78
C LEU A 136 -10.48 11.14 6.63
N LYS A 137 -9.85 10.73 5.52
CA LYS A 137 -9.74 11.54 4.32
C LYS A 137 -11.10 11.81 3.69
N GLU A 138 -11.94 10.79 3.54
CA GLU A 138 -13.31 10.92 3.04
C GLU A 138 -14.14 11.87 3.90
N LYS A 139 -14.05 11.74 5.22
CA LYS A 139 -14.74 12.66 6.15
C LYS A 139 -14.24 14.10 6.00
N ALA A 140 -12.95 14.30 5.84
CA ALA A 140 -12.37 15.63 5.62
C ALA A 140 -12.81 16.26 4.28
N GLU A 141 -12.91 15.45 3.22
CA GLU A 141 -13.39 15.90 1.91
C GLU A 141 -14.88 16.23 1.95
N ASN A 142 -15.71 15.40 2.61
CA ASN A 142 -17.13 15.66 2.78
C ASN A 142 -17.38 16.97 3.57
N MET A 143 -16.64 17.21 4.65
CA MET A 143 -16.72 18.46 5.41
C MET A 143 -16.31 19.70 4.57
N LYS A 144 -15.36 19.56 3.65
CA LYS A 144 -14.98 20.66 2.75
C LYS A 144 -16.11 20.97 1.76
N MET A 145 -16.74 19.93 1.21
CA MET A 145 -17.88 20.10 0.29
C MET A 145 -19.09 20.72 1.00
N GLU A 146 -19.41 20.28 2.22
CA GLU A 146 -20.50 20.83 3.02
C GLU A 146 -20.29 22.31 3.32
N LYS A 147 -19.08 22.71 3.75
CA LYS A 147 -18.73 24.12 3.96
C LYS A 147 -18.78 24.95 2.67
N ALA A 148 -18.43 24.37 1.52
CA ALA A 148 -18.56 25.06 0.24
C ALA A 148 -20.03 25.29 -0.12
N LEU A 149 -20.89 24.30 0.08
CA LEU A 149 -22.34 24.40 -0.13
C LEU A 149 -22.98 25.44 0.77
N GLU A 150 -22.63 25.48 2.07
CA GLU A 150 -23.11 26.51 2.99
C GLU A 150 -22.74 27.93 2.54
N ARG A 151 -21.50 28.10 2.06
CA ARG A 151 -21.06 29.41 1.52
C ARG A 151 -21.84 29.84 0.30
N PHE A 152 -22.15 28.91 -0.62
CA PHE A 152 -22.99 29.22 -1.79
C PHE A 152 -24.40 29.59 -1.37
N LYS A 153 -25.00 28.84 -0.45
CA LYS A 153 -26.38 29.12 0.05
C LYS A 153 -26.49 30.45 0.76
N ASN A 154 -25.49 30.79 1.59
CA ASN A 154 -25.51 32.09 2.31
C ASN A 154 -25.16 33.26 1.37
N GLY A 155 -24.45 33.06 0.27
CA GLY A 155 -24.17 34.08 -0.73
C GLY A 155 -25.36 34.36 -1.67
N GLU A 156 -26.32 33.46 -1.82
CA GLU A 156 -27.55 33.64 -2.57
C GLU A 156 -28.64 34.37 -1.73
N GLU A 157 -28.52 34.40 -0.41
CA GLU A 157 -29.45 35.13 0.46
C GLU A 157 -29.10 36.64 0.60
N GLU A 158 -27.91 37.08 0.12
CA GLU A 158 -27.48 38.48 0.14
C GLU A 158 -27.69 39.23 -1.20
N THR A 159 -28.31 38.61 -2.22
CA THR A 159 -28.68 39.23 -3.51
C THR A 159 -30.18 39.21 -3.72
#